data_bd07f7c9c0de13885720679dc3e7bf6a
#
_entry.id   bd07f7c9c0de13885720679dc3e7bf6a
#
_cell.length_a   1.000
_cell.length_b   1.000
_cell.length_c   1.000
_cell.angle_alpha   90.00
_cell.angle_beta   90.00
_cell.angle_gamma   90.00
#
_symmetry.space_group_name_H-M   'P 1'
#
loop_
_entity.id
_entity.type
_entity.pdbx_description
1 polymer ?
#
loop_
_entity_poly.entity_id
_entity_poly.type
_entity_poly.pdbx_seq_one_letter_code
_entity_poly.pdbx_strand_id
1 'polypeptide(L)'
;MIELAELAGRLGDPELTILDVRSLPEFTGERGYASDPRQGRIPGARHLWVAELNMGRAEQIRELVGLPEGAEIVAYCHSGVRSADAVEALQAAGYRARNYVGSWHEWSRRADLPAETGASEQPK
;
A
#
# COMPACT_ATOMS: atom_id res chain seq x y z
N MET A 1 -8.48 -8.26 -7.36
CA MET A 1 -7.68 -7.08 -7.72
C MET A 1 -8.54 -5.84 -7.73
N ILE A 2 -7.92 -4.70 -7.58
CA ILE A 2 -8.60 -3.43 -7.71
C ILE A 2 -7.92 -2.62 -8.81
N GLU A 3 -8.71 -1.94 -9.63
CA GLU A 3 -8.19 -1.15 -10.73
C GLU A 3 -7.95 0.28 -10.28
N LEU A 4 -7.12 1.00 -11.04
CA LEU A 4 -6.74 2.37 -10.72
C LEU A 4 -7.95 3.28 -10.53
N ALA A 5 -8.94 3.19 -11.40
CA ALA A 5 -10.08 4.09 -11.33
C ALA A 5 -10.89 3.90 -10.04
N GLU A 6 -11.07 2.65 -9.64
CA GLU A 6 -11.78 2.38 -8.40
C GLU A 6 -11.01 2.89 -7.20
N LEU A 7 -9.70 2.66 -7.19
CA LEU A 7 -8.88 3.10 -6.08
C LEU A 7 -8.83 4.63 -6.00
N ALA A 8 -8.65 5.28 -7.14
CA ALA A 8 -8.60 6.74 -7.17
C ALA A 8 -9.90 7.35 -6.65
N GLY A 9 -11.02 6.71 -6.97
CA GLY A 9 -12.33 7.20 -6.51
C GLY A 9 -12.57 6.97 -5.03
N ARG A 10 -11.73 6.17 -4.38
CA ARG A 10 -11.90 5.87 -2.96
C ARG A 10 -10.85 6.51 -2.08
N LEU A 11 -10.07 7.45 -2.61
CA LEU A 11 -9.12 8.15 -1.77
C LEU A 11 -9.88 8.91 -0.69
N GLY A 12 -9.42 8.78 0.56
CA GLY A 12 -10.08 9.41 1.68
C GLY A 12 -11.25 8.62 2.27
N ASP A 13 -11.59 7.47 1.69
CA ASP A 13 -12.65 6.62 2.22
C ASP A 13 -12.21 6.02 3.56
N PRO A 14 -12.89 6.34 4.67
CA PRO A 14 -12.47 5.83 5.98
C PRO A 14 -12.66 4.32 6.13
N GLU A 15 -13.42 3.69 5.23
CA GLU A 15 -13.63 2.24 5.27
C GLU A 15 -12.54 1.47 4.55
N LEU A 16 -11.62 2.17 3.87
CA LEU A 16 -10.56 1.53 3.11
C LEU A 16 -9.20 1.93 3.65
N THR A 17 -8.34 0.94 3.91
CA THR A 17 -6.96 1.20 4.26
C THR A 17 -6.08 0.84 3.07
N ILE A 18 -5.22 1.75 2.67
CA ILE A 18 -4.26 1.54 1.60
C ILE A 18 -2.90 1.30 2.25
N LEU A 19 -2.27 0.17 1.92
CA LEU A 19 -0.95 -0.17 2.45
C LEU A 19 0.08 -0.13 1.35
N ASP A 20 1.12 0.67 1.56
CA ASP A 20 2.30 0.67 0.71
C ASP A 20 3.27 -0.32 1.32
N VAL A 21 3.54 -1.43 0.63
CA VAL A 21 4.37 -2.48 1.19
C VAL A 21 5.80 -2.46 0.65
N ARG A 22 6.18 -1.34 0.03
CA ARG A 22 7.55 -1.12 -0.44
C ARG A 22 8.45 -0.78 0.74
N SER A 23 9.73 -0.53 0.45
CA SER A 23 10.66 -0.08 1.48
C SER A 23 10.28 1.34 1.93
N LEU A 24 10.75 1.72 3.11
CA LEU A 24 10.43 3.05 3.64
C LEU A 24 10.94 4.18 2.75
N PRO A 25 12.18 4.12 2.21
CA PRO A 25 12.63 5.19 1.31
C PRO A 25 11.77 5.35 0.06
N GLU A 26 11.22 4.26 -0.46
CA GLU A 26 10.29 4.35 -1.58
C GLU A 26 9.00 5.06 -1.16
N PHE A 27 8.49 4.70 0.02
CA PHE A 27 7.27 5.29 0.56
C PHE A 27 7.41 6.80 0.76
N THR A 28 8.56 7.25 1.28
CA THR A 28 8.77 8.67 1.53
C THR A 28 9.09 9.45 0.27
N GLY A 29 9.49 8.78 -0.80
CA GLY A 29 9.92 9.42 -2.02
C GLY A 29 11.40 9.77 -2.04
N GLU A 30 12.13 9.37 -0.99
CA GLU A 30 13.55 9.61 -0.92
C GLU A 30 14.29 8.81 -1.96
N ARG A 31 13.76 7.68 -2.35
CA ARG A 31 14.37 6.75 -3.29
C ARG A 31 13.27 6.05 -4.08
N GLY A 32 13.62 5.49 -5.20
CA GLY A 32 12.66 4.74 -6.02
C GLY A 32 13.28 4.43 -7.36
N TYR A 33 12.47 3.92 -8.28
CA TYR A 33 12.92 3.60 -9.62
C TYR A 33 13.10 4.89 -10.42
N ALA A 34 14.28 5.05 -11.00
CA ALA A 34 14.58 6.26 -11.77
C ALA A 34 13.65 6.45 -12.96
N SER A 35 13.08 5.35 -13.46
CA SER A 35 12.18 5.41 -14.61
C SER A 35 10.79 5.96 -14.25
N ASP A 36 10.45 6.04 -12.96
CA ASP A 36 9.15 6.58 -12.59
C ASP A 36 9.21 8.10 -12.61
N PRO A 37 8.21 8.76 -13.23
CA PRO A 37 8.23 10.22 -13.35
C PRO A 37 8.04 10.94 -12.02
N ARG A 38 7.49 10.27 -11.00
CA ARG A 38 7.34 10.85 -9.67
C ARG A 38 7.71 9.81 -8.64
N GLN A 39 8.22 10.28 -7.52
CA GLN A 39 8.51 9.44 -6.38
C GLN A 39 7.56 9.81 -5.24
N GLY A 40 7.33 8.87 -4.32
CA GLY A 40 6.44 9.10 -3.20
C GLY A 40 5.41 7.99 -3.08
N ARG A 41 4.21 8.34 -2.61
CA ARG A 41 3.17 7.35 -2.32
C ARG A 41 1.79 7.85 -2.71
N ILE A 42 0.86 6.92 -2.76
CA ILE A 42 -0.56 7.24 -2.93
C ILE A 42 -1.02 7.95 -1.65
N PRO A 43 -1.72 9.10 -1.78
CA PRO A 43 -2.15 9.84 -0.59
C PRO A 43 -2.99 9.01 0.36
N GLY A 44 -2.70 9.14 1.63
CA GLY A 44 -3.41 8.39 2.67
C GLY A 44 -2.89 6.99 2.91
N ALA A 45 -1.90 6.53 2.13
CA ALA A 45 -1.35 5.21 2.31
C ALA A 45 -0.55 5.14 3.61
N ARG A 46 -0.66 4.00 4.29
CA ARG A 46 0.16 3.68 5.45
C ARG A 46 1.28 2.78 4.99
N HIS A 47 2.41 2.82 5.67
CA HIS A 47 3.56 2.01 5.31
C HIS A 47 3.62 0.74 6.15
N LEU A 48 3.83 -0.40 5.48
CA LEU A 48 4.07 -1.66 6.16
C LEU A 48 4.87 -2.54 5.22
N TRP A 49 6.16 -2.69 5.48
CA TRP A 49 7.08 -3.38 4.58
C TRP A 49 6.69 -4.84 4.41
N VAL A 50 6.66 -5.32 3.16
CA VAL A 50 6.21 -6.67 2.84
C VAL A 50 7.02 -7.74 3.57
N ALA A 51 8.29 -7.50 3.85
CA ALA A 51 9.12 -8.47 4.56
C ALA A 51 8.59 -8.76 5.95
N GLU A 52 8.02 -7.76 6.61
CA GLU A 52 7.44 -7.97 7.93
C GLU A 52 6.19 -8.83 7.85
N LEU A 53 5.40 -8.65 6.79
CA LEU A 53 4.20 -9.45 6.59
C LEU A 53 4.54 -10.90 6.26
N ASN A 54 5.55 -11.10 5.40
CA ASN A 54 5.89 -12.43 4.95
C ASN A 54 6.47 -13.31 6.04
N MET A 55 7.06 -12.71 7.07
CA MET A 55 7.67 -13.46 8.15
C MET A 55 6.75 -13.61 9.36
N GLY A 56 5.58 -13.00 9.33
CA GLY A 56 4.70 -12.97 10.48
C GLY A 56 3.67 -14.06 10.46
N ARG A 57 3.26 -14.48 11.65
CA ARG A 57 2.08 -15.32 11.80
C ARG A 57 0.86 -14.41 11.80
N ALA A 58 -0.33 -15.01 11.64
CA ALA A 58 -1.56 -14.25 11.56
C ALA A 58 -1.73 -13.28 12.72
N GLU A 59 -1.41 -13.69 13.94
CA GLU A 59 -1.54 -12.82 15.11
C GLU A 59 -0.61 -11.62 15.02
N GLN A 60 0.62 -11.86 14.60
CA GLN A 60 1.61 -10.79 14.47
C GLN A 60 1.22 -9.83 13.38
N ILE A 61 0.69 -10.35 12.28
CA ILE A 61 0.23 -9.51 11.18
C ILE A 61 -0.91 -8.62 11.66
N ARG A 62 -1.86 -9.16 12.42
CA ARG A 62 -2.96 -8.36 12.94
C ARG A 62 -2.47 -7.25 13.87
N GLU A 63 -1.43 -7.55 14.66
CA GLU A 63 -0.83 -6.52 15.53
C GLU A 63 -0.18 -5.42 14.73
N LEU A 64 0.56 -5.79 13.68
CA LEU A 64 1.23 -4.80 12.83
C LEU A 64 0.22 -3.92 12.11
N VAL A 65 -0.83 -4.52 11.60
CA VAL A 65 -1.85 -3.80 10.83
C VAL A 65 -2.72 -2.94 11.74
N GLY A 66 -3.11 -3.48 12.90
CA GLY A 66 -3.87 -2.72 13.88
C GLY A 66 -5.31 -2.45 13.51
N LEU A 67 -5.87 -3.21 12.57
CA LEU A 67 -7.25 -3.06 12.14
C LEU A 67 -8.07 -4.26 12.61
N PRO A 68 -9.39 -4.10 12.78
CA PRO A 68 -10.22 -5.25 13.13
C PRO A 68 -10.27 -6.26 12.01
N GLU A 69 -10.47 -7.51 12.37
CA GLU A 69 -10.59 -8.59 11.40
C GLU A 69 -11.72 -8.27 10.42
N GLY A 70 -11.52 -8.60 9.15
CA GLY A 70 -12.50 -8.30 8.11
C GLY A 70 -12.36 -6.92 7.50
N ALA A 71 -11.47 -6.09 8.01
CA ALA A 71 -11.26 -4.75 7.44
C ALA A 71 -10.82 -4.84 5.99
N GLU A 72 -11.23 -3.86 5.20
CA GLU A 72 -10.89 -3.82 3.78
C GLU A 72 -9.54 -3.14 3.58
N ILE A 73 -8.63 -3.81 2.89
CA ILE A 73 -7.27 -3.33 2.67
C ILE A 73 -6.93 -3.46 1.19
N VAL A 74 -6.29 -2.43 0.65
CA VAL A 74 -5.66 -2.51 -0.67
C VAL A 74 -4.16 -2.36 -0.46
N ALA A 75 -3.38 -3.31 -0.98
CA ALA A 75 -1.92 -3.25 -0.90
C ALA A 75 -1.35 -2.96 -2.28
N TYR A 76 -0.27 -2.19 -2.32
CA TYR A 76 0.43 -1.94 -3.56
C TYR A 76 1.95 -1.88 -3.31
N CYS A 77 2.71 -2.04 -4.39
CA CYS A 77 4.16 -1.91 -4.34
C CYS A 77 4.60 -1.13 -5.58
N HIS A 78 5.63 -1.57 -6.28
CA HIS A 78 6.01 -0.89 -7.53
C HIS A 78 5.28 -1.46 -8.75
N SER A 79 5.21 -2.78 -8.87
CA SER A 79 4.59 -3.42 -10.03
C SER A 79 3.69 -4.60 -9.66
N GLY A 80 3.28 -4.71 -8.43
CA GLY A 80 2.28 -5.68 -7.99
C GLY A 80 2.82 -7.02 -7.48
N VAL A 81 4.13 -7.27 -7.61
CA VAL A 81 4.69 -8.57 -7.21
C VAL A 81 4.81 -8.68 -5.69
N ARG A 82 5.45 -7.71 -5.06
CA ARG A 82 5.59 -7.71 -3.60
C ARG A 82 4.23 -7.63 -2.92
N SER A 83 3.33 -6.83 -3.49
CA SER A 83 2.01 -6.65 -2.90
C SER A 83 1.13 -7.89 -3.07
N ALA A 84 1.37 -8.72 -4.09
CA ALA A 84 0.64 -9.98 -4.20
C ALA A 84 0.94 -10.88 -3.01
N ASP A 85 2.21 -10.95 -2.60
CA ASP A 85 2.59 -11.72 -1.41
C ASP A 85 1.97 -11.12 -0.15
N ALA A 86 1.97 -9.80 -0.05
CA ALA A 86 1.38 -9.13 1.09
C ALA A 86 -0.11 -9.42 1.21
N VAL A 87 -0.81 -9.42 0.08
CA VAL A 87 -2.25 -9.71 0.07
C VAL A 87 -2.53 -11.11 0.57
N GLU A 88 -1.72 -12.09 0.15
CA GLU A 88 -1.89 -13.45 0.66
C GLU A 88 -1.76 -13.51 2.17
N ALA A 89 -0.74 -12.85 2.71
CA ALA A 89 -0.52 -12.84 4.16
C ALA A 89 -1.67 -12.14 4.88
N LEU A 90 -2.15 -11.04 4.33
CA LEU A 90 -3.25 -10.30 4.94
C LEU A 90 -4.55 -11.09 4.91
N GLN A 91 -4.81 -11.79 3.80
CA GLN A 91 -6.01 -12.62 3.72
C GLN A 91 -5.94 -13.76 4.72
N ALA A 92 -4.77 -14.38 4.86
CA ALA A 92 -4.60 -15.44 5.85
C ALA A 92 -4.78 -14.93 7.28
N ALA A 93 -4.55 -13.65 7.51
CA ALA A 93 -4.74 -13.04 8.82
C ALA A 93 -6.18 -12.58 9.06
N GLY A 94 -7.07 -12.75 8.09
CA GLY A 94 -8.49 -12.45 8.28
C GLY A 94 -8.98 -11.15 7.68
N TYR A 95 -8.17 -10.50 6.84
CA TYR A 95 -8.56 -9.23 6.23
C TYR A 95 -9.12 -9.44 4.83
N ARG A 96 -9.96 -8.49 4.39
CA ARG A 96 -10.44 -8.46 3.01
C ARG A 96 -9.44 -7.65 2.21
N ALA A 97 -8.38 -8.30 1.76
CA ALA A 97 -7.29 -7.63 1.10
C ALA A 97 -7.33 -7.85 -0.40
N ARG A 98 -7.01 -6.81 -1.16
CA ARG A 98 -6.92 -6.87 -2.62
C ARG A 98 -5.62 -6.20 -3.07
N ASN A 99 -5.12 -6.65 -4.20
CA ASN A 99 -3.88 -6.12 -4.77
C ASN A 99 -4.20 -5.07 -5.83
N TYR A 100 -3.61 -3.87 -5.67
CA TYR A 100 -3.60 -2.89 -6.76
C TYR A 100 -2.36 -3.21 -7.59
N VAL A 101 -2.54 -4.03 -8.63
CA VAL A 101 -1.45 -4.55 -9.42
C VAL A 101 -0.68 -3.47 -10.16
N GLY A 102 -1.37 -2.45 -10.67
CA GLY A 102 -0.70 -1.34 -11.35
C GLY A 102 0.33 -0.66 -10.47
N SER A 103 0.03 -0.56 -9.19
CA SER A 103 0.97 -0.10 -8.18
C SER A 103 1.56 1.27 -8.50
N TRP A 104 2.72 1.61 -7.91
CA TRP A 104 3.30 2.91 -8.11
C TRP A 104 3.73 3.14 -9.55
N HIS A 105 4.11 2.06 -10.25
CA HIS A 105 4.45 2.17 -11.66
C HIS A 105 3.31 2.83 -12.46
N GLU A 106 2.09 2.41 -12.25
CA GLU A 106 0.94 2.99 -12.95
C GLU A 106 0.55 4.34 -12.36
N TRP A 107 0.45 4.43 -11.04
CA TRP A 107 -0.02 5.63 -10.37
C TRP A 107 0.88 6.83 -10.67
N SER A 108 2.20 6.62 -10.63
CA SER A 108 3.15 7.71 -10.82
C SER A 108 3.09 8.30 -12.22
N ARG A 109 2.56 7.55 -13.17
CA ARG A 109 2.47 8.01 -14.56
C ARG A 109 1.20 8.77 -14.87
N ARG A 110 0.29 8.82 -13.92
CA ARG A 110 -0.96 9.58 -14.08
C ARG A 110 -0.78 10.94 -13.42
N ALA A 111 -0.44 11.93 -14.25
CA ALA A 111 -0.18 13.28 -13.75
C ALA A 111 -1.41 13.91 -13.11
N ASP A 112 -2.60 13.43 -13.47
CA ASP A 112 -3.84 13.94 -12.90
C ASP A 112 -4.13 13.39 -11.50
N LEU A 113 -3.34 12.43 -11.01
CA LEU A 113 -3.56 11.87 -9.69
C LEU A 113 -2.56 12.44 -8.69
N PRO A 114 -2.98 12.60 -7.43
CA PRO A 114 -2.10 13.18 -6.42
C PRO A 114 -1.06 12.20 -5.91
N ALA A 115 0.01 12.73 -5.33
CA ALA A 115 1.05 11.94 -4.71
C ALA A 115 1.55 12.69 -3.48
N GLU A 116 2.02 11.94 -2.49
CA GLU A 116 2.57 12.51 -1.28
C GLU A 116 4.02 12.09 -1.10
N THR A 117 4.83 12.96 -0.51
CA THR A 117 6.22 12.65 -0.21
C THR A 117 6.50 13.03 1.25
N GLY A 118 7.70 12.66 1.70
CA GLY A 118 8.15 13.04 3.03
C GLY A 118 7.95 11.93 4.03
N ALA A 119 8.36 12.20 5.26
CA ALA A 119 8.23 11.22 6.33
C ALA A 119 6.77 10.89 6.53
N SER A 120 6.56 9.70 7.07
CA SER A 120 5.21 9.26 7.35
C SER A 120 4.49 10.28 8.22
N GLU A 121 3.28 10.56 7.84
CA GLU A 121 2.55 11.49 8.54
C GLU A 121 1.75 10.94 9.58
N GLN A 122 2.10 9.82 10.13
CA GLN A 122 1.33 9.26 11.17
C GLN A 122 1.01 10.37 12.13
N PRO A 123 -0.24 10.58 12.41
CA PRO A 123 -0.61 11.70 13.22
C PRO A 123 0.17 11.64 14.48
N LYS A 124 0.67 12.77 14.78
CA LYS A 124 1.45 12.84 15.96
C LYS A 124 0.53 12.86 17.09
#